data_fd26041357ff5c3327237fd65d090590
#
_entry.id   fd26041357ff5c3327237fd65d090590
#
_cell.length_a   1.000
_cell.length_b   1.000
_cell.length_c   1.000
_cell.angle_alpha   90.00
_cell.angle_beta   90.00
_cell.angle_gamma   90.00
#
_symmetry.space_group_name_H-M   'P 1'
#
loop_
_entity.id
_entity.type
_entity.pdbx_description
1 polymer ?
#
loop_
_entity_poly.entity_id
_entity_poly.type
_entity_poly.pdbx_seq_one_letter_code
_entity_poly.pdbx_strand_id
1 'polypeptide(L)'
;MNTTVKQNNRGATNMKKILRFTASWCQPCKGLAMQLEEAQLGLPIEVIDIDVQSEIAMEYGIRSVPTLILMDEHIEMKRMSGMKTKQQLTEWIND
;
A
#
# COMPACT_ATOMS: atom_id res chain seq x y z
N MET A 1 -26.47 12.41 14.30
CA MET A 1 -26.37 12.73 13.84
C MET A 1 -26.27 12.53 13.41
N ASN A 2 -26.05 12.41 13.66
CA ASN A 2 -25.79 12.45 13.08
C ASN A 2 -25.42 12.28 12.53
N THR A 3 -25.26 12.12 12.67
CA THR A 3 -24.87 12.20 11.98
C THR A 3 -24.51 12.03 11.46
N THR A 4 -24.40 11.92 11.68
CA THR A 4 -23.92 11.91 11.00
C THR A 4 -23.48 11.53 10.60
N VAL A 5 -23.47 11.37 10.89
CA VAL A 5 -22.95 11.16 10.27
C VAL A 5 -22.66 10.62 9.86
N LYS A 6 -22.62 10.55 9.99
CA LYS A 6 -22.32 10.27 9.41
C LYS A 6 -21.92 10.05 8.73
N GLN A 7 -21.89 10.15 8.89
CA GLN A 7 -21.39 10.16 8.19
C GLN A 7 -20.85 9.90 7.70
N ASN A 8 -20.91 9.87 8.12
CA ASN A 8 -20.19 9.76 7.56
C ASN A 8 -19.78 9.31 7.19
N ASN A 9 -19.79 9.03 7.33
CA ASN A 9 -19.26 8.71 6.77
C ASN A 9 -19.02 8.42 6.27
N ARG A 10 -18.84 8.45 6.33
CA ARG A 10 -18.62 8.27 5.68
C ARG A 10 -17.88 8.15 5.36
N GLY A 11 -17.92 8.37 5.51
CA GLY A 11 -17.12 8.51 4.94
C GLY A 11 -16.01 8.20 5.17
N ALA A 12 -16.06 8.26 5.84
CA ALA A 12 -15.01 7.93 6.16
C ALA A 12 -14.26 7.07 5.82
N THR A 13 -14.65 6.80 5.42
CA THR A 13 -14.22 5.76 5.05
C THR A 13 -13.02 5.67 4.35
N ASN A 14 -12.51 6.58 3.78
CA ASN A 14 -11.38 6.35 2.96
C ASN A 14 -10.12 6.90 3.54
N MET A 15 -9.79 6.38 4.70
CA MET A 15 -8.50 6.60 5.30
C MET A 15 -7.51 5.50 4.92
N LYS A 16 -7.86 4.69 3.93
CA LYS A 16 -7.00 3.61 3.50
C LYS A 16 -5.98 4.10 2.49
N LYS A 17 -4.79 3.56 2.58
CA LYS A 17 -3.71 3.82 1.62
C LYS A 17 -2.79 2.63 1.57
N ILE A 18 -1.99 2.57 0.52
CA ILE A 18 -1.00 1.52 0.35
C ILE A 18 0.38 2.14 0.55
N LEU A 19 1.19 1.51 1.39
CA LEU A 19 2.61 1.85 1.50
C LEU A 19 3.36 0.91 0.57
N ARG A 20 4.14 1.47 -0.35
CA ARG A 20 4.94 0.66 -1.27
C ARG A 20 6.41 0.85 -0.94
N PHE A 21 7.02 -0.18 -0.38
CA PHE A 21 8.44 -0.18 -0.03
C PHE A 21 9.24 -0.67 -1.22
N THR A 22 10.22 0.13 -1.64
CA THR A 22 10.97 -0.09 -2.86
C THR A 22 12.44 0.28 -2.66
N ALA A 23 13.25 0.00 -3.67
CA ALA A 23 14.64 0.45 -3.70
C ALA A 23 15.03 0.67 -5.15
N SER A 24 15.95 1.60 -5.38
CA SER A 24 16.35 1.97 -6.75
C SER A 24 17.00 0.82 -7.50
N TRP A 25 17.64 -0.10 -6.79
CA TRP A 25 18.35 -1.24 -7.39
C TRP A 25 17.44 -2.46 -7.60
N CYS A 26 16.19 -2.36 -7.29
CA CYS A 26 15.30 -3.52 -7.23
C CYS A 26 14.47 -3.64 -8.51
N GLN A 27 14.82 -4.60 -9.38
CA GLN A 27 14.09 -4.82 -10.62
C GLN A 27 12.64 -5.29 -10.39
N PRO A 28 12.39 -6.24 -9.49
CA PRO A 28 11.00 -6.63 -9.23
C PRO A 28 10.14 -5.46 -8.73
N CYS A 29 10.76 -4.49 -8.04
CA CYS A 29 10.02 -3.32 -7.59
C CYS A 29 9.51 -2.50 -8.76
N LYS A 30 10.32 -2.40 -9.82
CA LYS A 30 9.91 -1.66 -11.02
C LYS A 30 8.75 -2.35 -11.71
N GLY A 31 8.81 -3.67 -11.80
CA GLY A 31 7.70 -4.43 -12.38
C GLY A 31 6.42 -4.28 -11.58
N LEU A 32 6.53 -4.32 -10.26
CA LEU A 32 5.36 -4.13 -9.40
C LEU A 32 4.77 -2.74 -9.57
N ALA A 33 5.61 -1.71 -9.71
CA ALA A 33 5.13 -0.35 -9.92
C ALA A 33 4.27 -0.26 -11.16
N MET A 34 4.70 -0.92 -12.25
CA MET A 34 3.92 -0.95 -13.49
C MET A 34 2.59 -1.66 -13.30
N GLN A 35 2.59 -2.79 -12.60
CA GLN A 35 1.37 -3.54 -12.35
C GLN A 35 0.39 -2.74 -11.48
N LEU A 36 0.90 -2.01 -10.50
CA LEU A 36 0.05 -1.15 -9.67
C LEU A 36 -0.60 -0.06 -10.49
N GLU A 37 0.16 0.53 -11.43
CA GLU A 37 -0.37 1.57 -12.30
C GLU A 37 -1.49 1.01 -13.15
N GLU A 38 -1.30 -0.18 -13.71
CA GLU A 38 -2.32 -0.80 -14.55
C GLU A 38 -3.55 -1.23 -13.77
N ALA A 39 -3.35 -1.67 -12.54
CA ALA A 39 -4.44 -2.19 -11.72
C ALA A 39 -5.42 -1.09 -11.29
N GLN A 40 -4.94 0.12 -11.11
CA GLN A 40 -5.77 1.26 -10.71
C GLN A 40 -6.67 0.92 -9.52
N LEU A 41 -6.01 0.65 -8.40
CA LEU A 41 -6.72 0.14 -7.22
C LEU A 41 -7.60 1.18 -6.53
N GLY A 42 -7.46 2.46 -6.90
CA GLY A 42 -8.32 3.51 -6.35
C GLY A 42 -7.92 3.99 -4.97
N LEU A 43 -6.72 3.63 -4.52
CA LEU A 43 -6.22 4.06 -3.23
C LEU A 43 -4.93 4.86 -3.42
N PRO A 44 -4.68 5.83 -2.56
CA PRO A 44 -3.39 6.51 -2.58
C PRO A 44 -2.26 5.52 -2.33
N ILE A 45 -1.14 5.70 -3.02
CA ILE A 45 0.05 4.88 -2.82
C ILE A 45 1.18 5.79 -2.37
N GLU A 46 1.68 5.53 -1.18
CA GLU A 46 2.84 6.26 -0.69
C GLU A 46 4.07 5.41 -0.96
N VAL A 47 5.03 5.96 -1.70
CA VAL A 47 6.23 5.24 -2.11
C VAL A 47 7.33 5.52 -1.09
N ILE A 48 7.92 4.47 -0.55
CA ILE A 48 8.97 4.58 0.46
C ILE A 48 10.18 3.83 -0.04
N ASP A 49 11.26 4.59 -0.34
CA ASP A 49 12.54 4.02 -0.72
C ASP A 49 13.27 3.65 0.56
N ILE A 50 13.58 2.35 0.73
CA ILE A 50 14.15 1.87 1.99
C ILE A 50 15.55 2.40 2.25
N ASP A 51 16.26 2.85 1.22
CA ASP A 51 17.58 3.40 1.39
C ASP A 51 17.54 4.89 1.77
N VAL A 52 16.47 5.58 1.38
CA VAL A 52 16.28 6.99 1.67
C VAL A 52 15.53 7.18 2.99
N GLN A 53 14.50 6.37 3.20
CA GLN A 53 13.66 6.45 4.41
C GLN A 53 13.83 5.18 5.23
N SER A 54 15.07 4.88 5.60
CA SER A 54 15.38 3.65 6.29
C SER A 54 14.69 3.53 7.64
N GLU A 55 14.43 4.65 8.31
CA GLU A 55 13.78 4.62 9.61
C GLU A 55 12.34 4.10 9.49
N ILE A 56 11.65 4.50 8.43
CA ILE A 56 10.28 4.03 8.21
C ILE A 56 10.30 2.54 7.90
N ALA A 57 11.24 2.09 7.06
CA ALA A 57 11.38 0.69 6.74
C ALA A 57 11.61 -0.14 8.01
N MET A 58 12.44 0.36 8.92
CA MET A 58 12.71 -0.34 10.17
C MET A 58 11.46 -0.39 11.05
N GLU A 59 10.72 0.71 11.09
CA GLU A 59 9.52 0.79 11.90
C GLU A 59 8.50 -0.28 11.50
N TYR A 60 8.38 -0.53 10.20
CA TYR A 60 7.45 -1.54 9.69
C TYR A 60 8.06 -2.92 9.55
N GLY A 61 9.32 -3.08 9.95
CA GLY A 61 9.99 -4.37 9.90
C GLY A 61 10.15 -4.91 8.51
N ILE A 62 10.47 -4.04 7.53
CA ILE A 62 10.60 -4.45 6.14
C ILE A 62 11.90 -5.23 5.97
N ARG A 63 11.80 -6.45 5.46
CA ARG A 63 12.95 -7.34 5.27
C ARG A 63 13.27 -7.57 3.81
N SER A 64 12.37 -7.22 2.92
CA SER A 64 12.59 -7.42 1.50
C SER A 64 11.80 -6.38 0.72
N VAL A 65 12.21 -6.14 -0.51
CA VAL A 65 11.47 -5.29 -1.42
C VAL A 65 11.20 -6.08 -2.70
N PRO A 66 10.07 -5.83 -3.34
CA PRO A 66 9.02 -4.91 -2.93
C PRO A 66 8.14 -5.48 -1.82
N THR A 67 7.60 -4.61 -1.00
CA THR A 67 6.59 -4.98 -0.01
C THR A 67 5.48 -3.94 -0.06
N LEU A 68 4.25 -4.40 -0.03
CA LEU A 68 3.07 -3.55 0.05
C LEU A 68 2.37 -3.76 1.38
N ILE A 69 1.97 -2.66 2.00
CA ILE A 69 1.17 -2.70 3.22
C ILE A 69 -0.09 -1.88 3.00
N LEU A 70 -1.24 -2.52 3.24
CA LEU A 70 -2.51 -1.80 3.22
C LEU A 70 -2.75 -1.25 4.61
N MET A 71 -2.85 0.07 4.69
CA MET A 71 -3.10 0.78 5.95
C MET A 71 -4.51 1.31 5.98
N ASP A 72 -5.10 1.30 7.17
CA ASP A 72 -6.33 2.03 7.45
C ASP A 72 -5.99 2.99 8.58
N GLU A 73 -5.77 4.26 8.25
CA GLU A 73 -5.22 5.24 9.14
C GLU A 73 -3.87 4.78 9.69
N HIS A 74 -3.79 4.44 10.96
CA HIS A 74 -2.53 4.02 11.58
C HIS A 74 -2.45 2.51 11.76
N ILE A 75 -3.41 1.77 11.25
CA ILE A 75 -3.49 0.33 11.47
C ILE A 75 -3.08 -0.39 10.20
N GLU A 76 -2.11 -1.31 10.35
CA GLU A 76 -1.75 -2.19 9.25
C GLU A 76 -2.82 -3.26 9.11
N MET A 77 -3.47 -3.28 7.96
CA MET A 77 -4.54 -4.24 7.71
C MET A 77 -3.98 -5.56 7.20
N LYS A 78 -3.05 -5.50 6.26
CA LYS A 78 -2.40 -6.69 5.70
C LYS A 78 -1.22 -6.26 4.86
N ARG A 79 -0.35 -7.22 4.54
CA ARG A 79 0.82 -6.93 3.70
C ARG A 79 1.10 -8.09 2.79
N MET A 80 1.89 -7.81 1.76
CA MET A 80 2.36 -8.81 0.83
C MET A 80 3.73 -8.42 0.33
N SER A 81 4.52 -9.38 -0.08
CA SER A 81 5.88 -9.15 -0.58
C SER A 81 6.04 -9.80 -1.94
N GLY A 82 6.97 -9.25 -2.71
CA GLY A 82 7.33 -9.79 -4.00
C GLY A 82 6.51 -9.22 -5.13
N MET A 83 6.90 -9.59 -6.34
CA MET A 83 6.21 -9.14 -7.54
C MET A 83 4.82 -9.75 -7.63
N LYS A 84 3.83 -8.93 -7.99
CA LYS A 84 2.45 -9.37 -8.17
C LYS A 84 1.91 -8.81 -9.47
N THR A 85 1.03 -9.56 -10.10
CA THR A 85 0.33 -9.09 -11.29
C THR A 85 -0.82 -8.18 -10.89
N LYS A 86 -1.32 -7.40 -11.86
CA LYS A 86 -2.46 -6.52 -11.58
C LYS A 86 -3.67 -7.32 -11.11
N GLN A 87 -3.85 -8.54 -11.61
CA GLN A 87 -4.96 -9.37 -11.17
C GLN A 87 -4.80 -9.77 -9.72
N GLN A 88 -3.58 -10.17 -9.33
CA GLN A 88 -3.32 -10.54 -7.94
C GLN A 88 -3.50 -9.34 -7.01
N LEU A 89 -3.10 -8.14 -7.47
CA LEU A 89 -3.27 -6.93 -6.69
C LEU A 89 -4.74 -6.61 -6.48
N THR A 90 -5.53 -6.74 -7.54
CA THR A 90 -6.97 -6.49 -7.45
C THR A 90 -7.63 -7.46 -6.48
N GLU A 91 -7.25 -8.73 -6.55
CA GLU A 91 -7.78 -9.73 -5.64
C GLU A 91 -7.36 -9.45 -4.19
N TRP A 92 -6.12 -9.03 -4.00
CA TRP A 92 -5.60 -8.72 -2.67
C TRP A 92 -6.38 -7.59 -2.01
N ILE A 93 -6.68 -6.55 -2.77
CA ILE A 93 -7.39 -5.39 -2.25
C ILE A 93 -8.83 -5.74 -1.88
N ASN A 94 -9.43 -6.65 -2.65
CA ASN A 94 -10.84 -6.98 -2.47
C ASN A 94 -11.08 -8.13 -1.49
N ASP A 95 -10.02 -8.67 -0.96
CA ASP A 95 -10.12 -9.85 -0.08
C ASP A 95 -10.67 -9.52 1.31
#